data_5d134c8e75d57e60c0fba9f3e08506e9
#
_entry.id   5d134c8e75d57e60c0fba9f3e08506e9
#
_cell.length_a   1.000
_cell.length_b   1.000
_cell.length_c   1.000
_cell.angle_alpha   90.00
_cell.angle_beta   90.00
_cell.angle_gamma   90.00
#
_symmetry.space_group_name_H-M   'P 1'
#
loop_
_entity.id
_entity.type
_entity.pdbx_description
1 polymer ?
#
loop_
_entity_poly.entity_id
_entity_poly.type
_entity_poly.pdbx_seq_one_letter_code
_entity_poly.pdbx_strand_id
1 'polypeptide(L)'
;MQKKIFLSATWQNLAMLNYEVDAAILQPYLPPYTTLDLYNGKALVSIVGFQFNDTKVVGISWPWHINFEEVNLRFYVRYFDGKNWKRGTVFISEIVPKIAIAAAANVLYNEHYSTANMFHRIQKVNKQILIEYHWKKKNRPWNFVKIEADSVLKEIETGSEAEFILEHYYGYNGLDENTTIEYAVEHPRWQIYPVTSHILQADIANLYGAAFVPFIDGVTPHSVFLAKGSAVIVRKPLKIKSGM
;
A
#
# COMPACT_ATOMS: atom_id res chain seq x y z
N MET A 1 4.54 -23.65 -12.95
CA MET A 1 4.07 -24.06 -11.60
C MET A 1 3.63 -22.82 -10.83
N GLN A 2 2.44 -22.87 -10.24
CA GLN A 2 1.95 -21.77 -9.40
C GLN A 2 2.77 -21.72 -8.09
N LYS A 3 3.31 -20.54 -7.73
CA LYS A 3 4.14 -20.40 -6.52
C LYS A 3 3.32 -20.68 -5.26
N LYS A 4 3.97 -21.23 -4.21
CA LYS A 4 3.32 -21.49 -2.93
C LYS A 4 2.78 -20.21 -2.29
N ILE A 5 1.62 -20.33 -1.64
CA ILE A 5 1.03 -19.24 -0.86
C ILE A 5 1.94 -18.96 0.36
N PHE A 6 2.26 -17.69 0.57
CA PHE A 6 2.92 -17.22 1.78
C PHE A 6 1.93 -16.64 2.78
N LEU A 7 1.06 -15.73 2.31
CA LEU A 7 0.05 -15.09 3.14
C LEU A 7 -1.29 -15.09 2.40
N SER A 8 -2.36 -15.32 3.14
CA SER A 8 -3.73 -15.03 2.70
C SER A 8 -4.43 -14.17 3.75
N ALA A 9 -5.21 -13.19 3.30
CA ALA A 9 -5.97 -12.29 4.16
C ALA A 9 -7.17 -11.74 3.38
N THR A 10 -8.02 -11.00 4.08
CA THR A 10 -8.97 -10.10 3.45
C THR A 10 -8.51 -8.66 3.71
N TRP A 11 -8.18 -7.94 2.65
CA TRP A 11 -7.94 -6.50 2.71
C TRP A 11 -9.26 -5.77 2.57
N GLN A 12 -9.51 -4.80 3.45
CA GLN A 12 -10.79 -4.08 3.47
C GLN A 12 -10.59 -2.59 3.66
N ASN A 13 -11.49 -1.82 3.04
CA ASN A 13 -11.64 -0.38 3.24
C ASN A 13 -10.34 0.39 2.99
N LEU A 14 -9.74 0.19 1.81
CA LEU A 14 -8.47 0.82 1.45
C LEU A 14 -8.68 2.30 1.17
N ALA A 15 -8.31 3.13 2.13
CA ALA A 15 -8.31 4.60 2.05
C ALA A 15 -6.98 5.04 1.42
N MET A 16 -7.03 5.63 0.23
CA MET A 16 -5.86 5.98 -0.57
C MET A 16 -5.86 7.45 -0.91
N LEU A 17 -4.82 8.17 -0.48
CA LEU A 17 -4.56 9.55 -0.87
C LEU A 17 -3.33 9.56 -1.77
N ASN A 18 -3.50 10.00 -3.00
CA ASN A 18 -2.48 9.92 -4.03
C ASN A 18 -1.93 11.31 -4.31
N TYR A 19 -0.62 11.45 -4.35
CA TYR A 19 0.09 12.71 -4.51
C TYR A 19 1.05 12.62 -5.69
N GLU A 20 1.09 13.66 -6.51
CA GLU A 20 2.12 13.83 -7.53
C GLU A 20 3.42 14.29 -6.87
N VAL A 21 4.54 13.63 -7.20
CA VAL A 21 5.87 13.96 -6.69
C VAL A 21 6.89 14.10 -7.82
N ASP A 22 7.99 14.78 -7.53
CA ASP A 22 9.13 14.73 -8.43
C ASP A 22 9.71 13.30 -8.45
N ALA A 23 9.83 12.73 -9.65
CA ALA A 23 10.40 11.40 -9.85
C ALA A 23 11.80 11.23 -9.26
N ALA A 24 12.56 12.32 -9.14
CA ALA A 24 13.92 12.31 -8.58
C ALA A 24 13.94 11.87 -7.11
N ILE A 25 12.91 12.21 -6.31
CA ILE A 25 12.88 11.81 -4.89
C ILE A 25 12.61 10.31 -4.70
N LEU A 26 12.13 9.62 -5.73
CA LEU A 26 11.85 8.17 -5.70
C LEU A 26 13.07 7.33 -6.11
N GLN A 27 14.06 7.93 -6.78
CA GLN A 27 15.25 7.20 -7.27
C GLN A 27 16.00 6.42 -6.16
N PRO A 28 16.18 6.96 -4.94
CA PRO A 28 16.85 6.23 -3.86
C PRO A 28 16.12 4.95 -3.40
N TYR A 29 14.82 4.85 -3.70
CA TYR A 29 13.97 3.72 -3.32
C TYR A 29 13.72 2.73 -4.46
N LEU A 30 14.19 3.05 -5.67
CA LEU A 30 13.89 2.25 -6.87
C LEU A 30 14.72 0.94 -6.86
N PRO A 31 14.08 -0.24 -6.78
CA PRO A 31 14.79 -1.51 -6.81
C PRO A 31 15.49 -1.74 -8.15
N PRO A 32 16.67 -2.38 -8.18
CA PRO A 32 17.34 -2.77 -9.42
C PRO A 32 16.37 -3.47 -10.40
N TYR A 33 16.60 -3.25 -11.70
CA TYR A 33 15.81 -3.83 -12.80
C TYR A 33 14.35 -3.37 -12.92
N THR A 34 13.88 -2.48 -12.03
CA THR A 34 12.58 -1.84 -12.14
C THR A 34 12.67 -0.44 -12.72
N THR A 35 11.59 0.05 -13.26
CA THR A 35 11.44 1.45 -13.69
C THR A 35 10.18 2.03 -13.06
N LEU A 36 10.13 3.36 -12.89
CA LEU A 36 8.91 4.01 -12.44
C LEU A 36 7.77 3.73 -13.42
N ASP A 37 6.60 3.41 -12.88
CA ASP A 37 5.36 3.33 -13.63
C ASP A 37 4.62 4.65 -13.45
N LEU A 38 4.54 5.42 -14.53
CA LEU A 38 4.01 6.79 -14.52
C LEU A 38 2.57 6.81 -15.03
N TYR A 39 1.70 7.53 -14.34
CA TYR A 39 0.35 7.81 -14.82
C TYR A 39 0.35 9.13 -15.61
N ASN A 40 0.10 9.08 -16.92
CA ASN A 40 0.14 10.26 -17.80
C ASN A 40 1.42 11.12 -17.65
N GLY A 41 2.57 10.46 -17.49
CA GLY A 41 3.87 11.12 -17.29
C GLY A 41 4.16 11.58 -15.85
N LYS A 42 3.24 11.37 -14.90
CA LYS A 42 3.37 11.79 -13.50
C LYS A 42 3.82 10.63 -12.62
N ALA A 43 4.78 10.89 -11.74
CA ALA A 43 5.12 9.98 -10.66
C ALA A 43 4.16 10.19 -9.48
N LEU A 44 3.52 9.12 -9.02
CA LEU A 44 2.57 9.16 -7.92
C LEU A 44 3.07 8.38 -6.72
N VAL A 45 2.81 8.92 -5.53
CA VAL A 45 2.91 8.20 -4.26
C VAL A 45 1.55 8.12 -3.61
N SER A 46 1.28 7.05 -2.85
CA SER A 46 0.01 6.87 -2.15
C SER A 46 0.22 6.63 -0.67
N ILE A 47 -0.44 7.41 0.17
CA ILE A 47 -0.67 7.04 1.57
C ILE A 47 -1.89 6.14 1.58
N VAL A 48 -1.74 4.92 2.09
CA VAL A 48 -2.80 3.91 2.10
C VAL A 48 -3.02 3.41 3.52
N GLY A 49 -4.26 3.58 4.02
CA GLY A 49 -4.70 2.97 5.28
C GLY A 49 -5.73 1.89 5.00
N PHE A 50 -5.59 0.70 5.59
CA PHE A 50 -6.52 -0.41 5.37
C PHE A 50 -6.48 -1.45 6.50
N GLN A 51 -7.37 -2.43 6.43
CA GLN A 51 -7.46 -3.52 7.39
C GLN A 51 -7.02 -4.82 6.76
N PHE A 52 -6.20 -5.57 7.50
CA PHE A 52 -6.02 -7.00 7.34
C PHE A 52 -7.03 -7.74 8.22
N ASN A 53 -7.80 -8.65 7.64
CA ASN A 53 -8.70 -9.53 8.35
C ASN A 53 -8.45 -10.98 7.93
N ASP A 54 -8.71 -11.92 8.82
CA ASP A 54 -8.57 -13.37 8.60
C ASP A 54 -7.17 -13.78 8.11
N THR A 55 -6.15 -13.10 8.59
CA THR A 55 -4.76 -13.29 8.13
C THR A 55 -4.22 -14.67 8.52
N LYS A 56 -3.66 -15.35 7.51
CA LYS A 56 -2.95 -16.62 7.66
C LYS A 56 -1.58 -16.52 7.02
N VAL A 57 -0.55 -16.90 7.74
CA VAL A 57 0.83 -17.00 7.23
C VAL A 57 1.19 -18.47 7.09
N VAL A 58 1.53 -18.89 5.86
CA VAL A 58 1.80 -20.30 5.51
C VAL A 58 0.64 -21.22 5.95
N GLY A 59 -0.60 -20.74 5.78
CA GLY A 59 -1.82 -21.47 6.14
C GLY A 59 -2.21 -21.46 7.62
N ILE A 60 -1.41 -20.84 8.49
CA ILE A 60 -1.63 -20.83 9.95
C ILE A 60 -2.15 -19.45 10.36
N SER A 61 -3.27 -19.43 11.10
CA SER A 61 -3.77 -18.24 11.79
C SER A 61 -3.04 -18.10 13.14
N TRP A 62 -2.18 -17.09 13.25
CA TRP A 62 -1.44 -16.85 14.48
C TRP A 62 -2.33 -16.08 15.47
N PRO A 63 -2.55 -16.54 16.70
CA PRO A 63 -3.32 -15.83 17.71
C PRO A 63 -2.83 -14.38 17.85
N TRP A 64 -3.76 -13.43 18.00
CA TRP A 64 -3.51 -11.99 18.13
C TRP A 64 -2.99 -11.26 16.88
N HIS A 65 -2.76 -11.97 15.75
CA HIS A 65 -2.22 -11.43 14.49
C HIS A 65 -3.14 -11.67 13.29
N ILE A 66 -4.43 -11.93 13.54
CA ILE A 66 -5.42 -12.28 12.52
C ILE A 66 -5.99 -11.01 11.89
N ASN A 67 -6.31 -10.02 12.73
CA ASN A 67 -6.92 -8.75 12.32
C ASN A 67 -6.07 -7.59 12.85
N PHE A 68 -5.71 -6.68 11.97
CA PHE A 68 -4.93 -5.48 12.30
C PHE A 68 -5.03 -4.44 11.19
N GLU A 69 -4.65 -3.20 11.51
CA GLU A 69 -4.52 -2.10 10.57
C GLU A 69 -3.13 -2.07 9.96
N GLU A 70 -3.04 -1.52 8.75
CA GLU A 70 -1.80 -1.07 8.15
C GLU A 70 -1.97 0.33 7.58
N VAL A 71 -0.93 1.16 7.73
CA VAL A 71 -0.77 2.41 6.98
C VAL A 71 0.58 2.40 6.31
N ASN A 72 0.61 2.61 5.00
CA ASN A 72 1.86 2.65 4.25
C ASN A 72 1.97 3.88 3.34
N LEU A 73 3.21 4.23 2.97
CA LEU A 73 3.53 5.09 1.84
C LEU A 73 4.18 4.23 0.77
N ARG A 74 3.60 4.23 -0.43
CA ARG A 74 4.07 3.44 -1.55
C ARG A 74 4.11 4.24 -2.85
N PHE A 75 4.91 3.77 -3.82
CA PHE A 75 4.91 4.27 -5.19
C PHE A 75 4.86 3.13 -6.20
N TYR A 76 4.79 3.45 -7.49
CA TYR A 76 4.45 2.52 -8.55
C TYR A 76 5.63 2.28 -9.47
N VAL A 77 5.89 1.01 -9.75
CA VAL A 77 6.98 0.55 -10.60
C VAL A 77 6.51 -0.54 -11.54
N ARG A 78 7.33 -0.80 -12.56
CA ARG A 78 7.15 -1.92 -13.46
C ARG A 78 8.48 -2.61 -13.73
N TYR A 79 8.40 -3.91 -13.95
CA TYR A 79 9.51 -4.79 -14.31
C TYR A 79 9.20 -5.52 -15.62
N PHE A 80 10.15 -5.59 -16.54
CA PHE A 80 10.02 -6.36 -17.77
C PHE A 80 10.69 -7.73 -17.62
N ASP A 81 9.89 -8.81 -17.67
CA ASP A 81 10.37 -10.18 -17.45
C ASP A 81 10.93 -10.88 -18.71
N GLY A 82 11.20 -10.09 -19.76
CA GLY A 82 11.61 -10.59 -21.08
C GLY A 82 10.43 -10.83 -22.03
N LYS A 83 9.21 -10.85 -21.53
CA LYS A 83 7.97 -11.06 -22.29
C LYS A 83 6.92 -9.99 -22.02
N ASN A 84 6.68 -9.70 -20.74
CA ASN A 84 5.58 -8.86 -20.29
C ASN A 84 6.08 -7.83 -19.27
N TRP A 85 5.41 -6.69 -19.26
CA TRP A 85 5.53 -5.74 -18.17
C TRP A 85 4.69 -6.20 -16.98
N LYS A 86 5.31 -6.33 -15.82
CA LYS A 86 4.66 -6.61 -14.54
C LYS A 86 4.62 -5.33 -13.73
N ARG A 87 3.42 -4.86 -13.45
CA ARG A 87 3.19 -3.65 -12.67
C ARG A 87 3.12 -3.97 -11.19
N GLY A 88 3.79 -3.20 -10.36
CA GLY A 88 3.84 -3.43 -8.92
C GLY A 88 4.13 -2.18 -8.12
N THR A 89 4.22 -2.37 -6.82
CA THR A 89 4.46 -1.31 -5.84
C THR A 89 5.78 -1.50 -5.13
N VAL A 90 6.36 -0.39 -4.69
CA VAL A 90 7.47 -0.34 -3.75
C VAL A 90 7.01 0.42 -2.53
N PHE A 91 7.27 -0.13 -1.34
CA PHE A 91 6.90 0.49 -0.08
C PHE A 91 8.08 1.30 0.48
N ILE A 92 7.82 2.58 0.75
CA ILE A 92 8.79 3.49 1.39
C ILE A 92 8.74 3.31 2.91
N SER A 93 7.52 3.10 3.43
CA SER A 93 7.28 2.87 4.86
C SER A 93 5.99 2.09 5.04
N GLU A 94 6.01 1.12 5.93
CA GLU A 94 4.83 0.33 6.33
C GLU A 94 4.71 0.36 7.85
N ILE A 95 3.53 0.66 8.35
CA ILE A 95 3.26 0.84 9.78
C ILE A 95 2.13 -0.10 10.19
N VAL A 96 2.41 -0.97 11.16
CA VAL A 96 1.46 -1.95 11.70
C VAL A 96 1.47 -1.94 13.24
N PRO A 97 0.42 -2.42 13.92
CA PRO A 97 0.41 -2.44 15.39
C PRO A 97 1.19 -3.63 15.99
N LYS A 98 1.66 -4.58 15.19
CA LYS A 98 2.18 -5.87 15.64
C LYS A 98 3.65 -6.06 15.31
N ILE A 99 4.50 -6.14 16.34
CA ILE A 99 5.95 -6.31 16.21
C ILE A 99 6.31 -7.61 15.46
N ALA A 100 5.61 -8.72 15.72
CA ALA A 100 5.92 -9.99 15.07
C ALA A 100 5.65 -9.97 13.56
N ILE A 101 4.61 -9.24 13.12
CA ILE A 101 4.32 -9.05 11.70
C ILE A 101 5.43 -8.22 11.04
N ALA A 102 5.77 -7.08 11.66
CA ALA A 102 6.85 -6.23 11.17
C ALA A 102 8.18 -6.99 11.05
N ALA A 103 8.55 -7.76 12.07
CA ALA A 103 9.79 -8.54 12.05
C ALA A 103 9.79 -9.62 10.96
N ALA A 104 8.68 -10.36 10.79
CA ALA A 104 8.58 -11.39 9.77
C ALA A 104 8.65 -10.81 8.34
N ALA A 105 7.97 -9.71 8.08
CA ALA A 105 7.98 -9.05 6.78
C ALA A 105 9.37 -8.46 6.45
N ASN A 106 9.99 -7.78 7.41
CA ASN A 106 11.34 -7.22 7.23
C ASN A 106 12.38 -8.31 6.93
N VAL A 107 12.31 -9.45 7.61
CA VAL A 107 13.27 -10.56 7.39
C VAL A 107 13.02 -11.29 6.05
N LEU A 108 11.76 -11.52 5.69
CA LEU A 108 11.42 -12.37 4.54
C LEU A 108 11.35 -11.59 3.22
N TYR A 109 10.94 -10.32 3.26
CA TYR A 109 10.70 -9.52 2.08
C TYR A 109 11.60 -8.28 1.99
N ASN A 110 12.46 -8.04 3.00
CA ASN A 110 13.27 -6.83 3.12
C ASN A 110 12.43 -5.56 3.07
N GLU A 111 11.23 -5.60 3.71
CA GLU A 111 10.31 -4.48 3.77
C GLU A 111 10.69 -3.47 4.88
N HIS A 112 10.08 -2.29 4.85
CA HIS A 112 10.36 -1.19 5.79
C HIS A 112 9.27 -1.07 6.85
N TYR A 113 8.91 -2.19 7.49
CA TYR A 113 7.89 -2.22 8.55
C TYR A 113 8.39 -1.57 9.84
N SER A 114 7.55 -0.72 10.38
CA SER A 114 7.70 -0.16 11.74
C SER A 114 6.40 -0.36 12.53
N THR A 115 6.46 -0.18 13.86
CA THR A 115 5.29 -0.37 14.71
C THR A 115 4.75 0.92 15.28
N ALA A 116 3.43 0.99 15.44
CA ALA A 116 2.71 2.09 16.07
C ALA A 116 1.50 1.57 16.85
N ASN A 117 1.00 2.36 17.80
CA ASN A 117 -0.35 2.14 18.31
C ASN A 117 -1.34 2.54 17.22
N MET A 118 -2.26 1.66 16.88
CA MET A 118 -3.21 1.89 15.78
C MET A 118 -4.63 1.53 16.19
N PHE A 119 -5.58 2.22 15.60
CA PHE A 119 -7.00 1.84 15.62
C PHE A 119 -7.71 2.43 14.40
N HIS A 120 -8.87 1.88 14.08
CA HIS A 120 -9.73 2.39 13.04
C HIS A 120 -11.13 2.68 13.58
N ARG A 121 -11.88 3.50 12.86
CA ARG A 121 -13.31 3.72 13.06
C ARG A 121 -14.01 3.62 11.72
N ILE A 122 -15.10 2.85 11.68
CA ILE A 122 -15.94 2.71 10.51
C ILE A 122 -17.37 2.95 10.93
N GLN A 123 -18.03 3.91 10.31
CA GLN A 123 -19.42 4.23 10.54
C GLN A 123 -20.18 4.23 9.21
N LYS A 124 -21.32 3.57 9.20
CA LYS A 124 -22.26 3.62 8.06
C LYS A 124 -23.56 4.23 8.56
N VAL A 125 -23.89 5.40 8.01
CA VAL A 125 -25.11 6.12 8.35
C VAL A 125 -25.82 6.47 7.06
N ASN A 126 -27.04 5.98 6.90
CA ASN A 126 -27.82 6.15 5.67
C ASN A 126 -27.05 5.65 4.44
N LYS A 127 -26.76 6.55 3.49
CA LYS A 127 -26.02 6.27 2.25
C LYS A 127 -24.56 6.70 2.32
N GLN A 128 -24.03 6.97 3.50
CA GLN A 128 -22.64 7.40 3.69
C GLN A 128 -21.85 6.38 4.49
N ILE A 129 -20.56 6.30 4.16
CA ILE A 129 -19.57 5.56 4.92
C ILE A 129 -18.46 6.52 5.33
N LEU A 130 -18.14 6.49 6.63
CA LEU A 130 -17.01 7.20 7.21
C LEU A 130 -15.97 6.18 7.62
N ILE A 131 -14.73 6.37 7.20
CA ILE A 131 -13.60 5.52 7.56
C ILE A 131 -12.46 6.39 8.08
N GLU A 132 -11.92 5.99 9.22
CA GLU A 132 -10.76 6.63 9.83
C GLU A 132 -9.72 5.58 10.21
N TYR A 133 -8.46 5.84 9.89
CA TYR A 133 -7.29 5.11 10.39
C TYR A 133 -6.44 6.06 11.20
N HIS A 134 -6.12 5.67 12.44
CA HIS A 134 -5.32 6.43 13.37
C HIS A 134 -4.07 5.64 13.73
N TRP A 135 -2.91 6.31 13.78
CA TRP A 135 -1.65 5.69 14.20
C TRP A 135 -0.78 6.67 14.97
N LYS A 136 -0.01 6.14 15.93
CA LYS A 136 0.86 6.92 16.80
C LYS A 136 2.13 6.16 17.13
N LYS A 137 3.28 6.65 16.69
CA LYS A 137 4.58 6.18 17.16
C LYS A 137 4.82 6.64 18.61
N LYS A 138 5.63 5.89 19.36
CA LYS A 138 5.93 6.21 20.77
C LYS A 138 6.44 7.66 20.91
N ASN A 139 5.89 8.38 21.88
CA ASN A 139 6.21 9.80 22.17
C ASN A 139 5.99 10.79 21.00
N ARG A 140 5.10 10.45 20.07
CA ARG A 140 4.70 11.33 18.96
C ARG A 140 3.20 11.62 19.01
N PRO A 141 2.72 12.68 18.34
CA PRO A 141 1.29 12.94 18.23
C PRO A 141 0.56 11.85 17.46
N TRP A 142 -0.76 11.82 17.56
CA TRP A 142 -1.60 10.99 16.70
C TRP A 142 -1.61 11.52 15.27
N ASN A 143 -1.47 10.62 14.34
CA ASN A 143 -1.72 10.84 12.93
C ASN A 143 -3.04 10.18 12.57
N PHE A 144 -3.73 10.68 11.55
CA PHE A 144 -4.91 10.02 11.02
C PHE A 144 -5.17 10.34 9.55
N VAL A 145 -5.84 9.44 8.89
CA VAL A 145 -6.53 9.64 7.62
C VAL A 145 -8.01 9.38 7.83
N LYS A 146 -8.85 10.29 7.32
CA LYS A 146 -10.30 10.19 7.34
C LYS A 146 -10.84 10.33 5.93
N ILE A 147 -11.78 9.46 5.53
CA ILE A 147 -12.48 9.53 4.26
C ILE A 147 -13.97 9.38 4.51
N GLU A 148 -14.76 10.25 3.88
CA GLU A 148 -16.21 10.13 3.75
C GLU A 148 -16.53 9.80 2.30
N ALA A 149 -17.48 8.89 2.09
CA ALA A 149 -17.84 8.44 0.75
C ALA A 149 -19.31 8.00 0.71
N ASP A 150 -19.89 7.98 -0.49
CA ASP A 150 -21.16 7.29 -0.73
C ASP A 150 -21.00 5.79 -0.49
N SER A 151 -21.98 5.16 0.18
CA SER A 151 -21.92 3.72 0.46
C SER A 151 -22.29 2.83 -0.74
N VAL A 152 -22.63 3.43 -1.89
CA VAL A 152 -22.95 2.71 -3.13
C VAL A 152 -21.68 2.50 -3.93
N LEU A 153 -21.31 1.25 -4.12
CA LEU A 153 -20.11 0.86 -4.85
C LEU A 153 -20.22 1.20 -6.35
N LYS A 154 -19.11 1.56 -6.94
CA LYS A 154 -18.94 1.75 -8.40
C LYS A 154 -17.81 0.87 -8.93
N GLU A 155 -17.98 0.43 -10.16
CA GLU A 155 -16.90 -0.22 -10.91
C GLU A 155 -15.83 0.81 -11.27
N ILE A 156 -14.57 0.34 -11.34
CA ILE A 156 -13.46 1.17 -11.80
C ILE A 156 -13.53 1.29 -13.32
N GLU A 157 -13.49 2.52 -13.83
CA GLU A 157 -13.47 2.77 -15.28
C GLU A 157 -12.12 2.34 -15.87
N THR A 158 -12.17 1.68 -17.02
CA THR A 158 -10.95 1.27 -17.75
C THR A 158 -10.19 2.49 -18.25
N GLY A 159 -8.86 2.49 -18.09
CA GLY A 159 -7.98 3.62 -18.44
C GLY A 159 -7.95 4.74 -17.39
N SER A 160 -8.74 4.64 -16.31
CA SER A 160 -8.77 5.64 -15.25
C SER A 160 -7.54 5.58 -14.34
N GLU A 161 -7.33 6.65 -13.58
CA GLU A 161 -6.30 6.67 -12.53
C GLU A 161 -6.60 5.66 -11.42
N ALA A 162 -7.87 5.42 -11.10
CA ALA A 162 -8.26 4.39 -10.14
C ALA A 162 -7.80 3.00 -10.60
N GLU A 163 -7.95 2.67 -11.88
CA GLU A 163 -7.39 1.43 -12.45
C GLU A 163 -5.87 1.42 -12.33
N PHE A 164 -5.20 2.52 -12.71
CA PHE A 164 -3.76 2.62 -12.56
C PHE A 164 -3.31 2.33 -11.14
N ILE A 165 -3.92 2.96 -10.13
CA ILE A 165 -3.54 2.85 -8.70
C ILE A 165 -3.85 1.48 -8.11
N LEU A 166 -4.95 0.85 -8.51
CA LEU A 166 -5.48 -0.35 -7.86
C LEU A 166 -5.07 -1.66 -8.54
N GLU A 167 -4.69 -1.62 -9.82
CA GLU A 167 -4.36 -2.81 -10.62
C GLU A 167 -2.83 -3.06 -10.67
N HIS A 168 -2.18 -3.05 -9.51
CA HIS A 168 -0.78 -3.41 -9.34
C HIS A 168 -0.68 -4.73 -8.55
N TYR A 169 -0.28 -5.79 -9.22
CA TYR A 169 -0.34 -7.17 -8.71
C TYR A 169 0.99 -7.73 -8.23
N TYR A 170 2.01 -6.88 -8.09
CA TYR A 170 3.33 -7.28 -7.60
C TYR A 170 3.83 -6.31 -6.54
N GLY A 171 4.67 -6.81 -5.63
CA GLY A 171 5.51 -6.00 -4.76
C GLY A 171 6.97 -6.20 -5.14
N TYR A 172 7.75 -5.13 -5.09
CA TYR A 172 9.18 -5.13 -5.40
C TYR A 172 9.97 -4.48 -4.29
N ASN A 173 11.11 -5.12 -3.91
CA ASN A 173 12.03 -4.58 -2.93
C ASN A 173 13.47 -4.79 -3.35
N GLY A 174 14.35 -3.79 -3.16
CA GLY A 174 15.77 -3.95 -3.31
C GLY A 174 16.36 -4.74 -2.14
N LEU A 175 17.07 -5.84 -2.41
CA LEU A 175 17.82 -6.57 -1.39
C LEU A 175 19.25 -6.04 -1.29
N ASP A 176 19.85 -5.77 -2.42
CA ASP A 176 21.16 -5.19 -2.61
C ASP A 176 21.22 -4.49 -3.98
N GLU A 177 22.37 -3.93 -4.36
CA GLU A 177 22.55 -3.20 -5.64
C GLU A 177 22.30 -4.05 -6.89
N ASN A 178 22.28 -5.38 -6.77
CA ASN A 178 22.16 -6.34 -7.88
C ASN A 178 21.03 -7.33 -7.70
N THR A 179 20.16 -7.15 -6.71
CA THR A 179 19.10 -8.13 -6.41
C THR A 179 17.82 -7.42 -6.02
N THR A 180 16.74 -7.72 -6.74
CA THR A 180 15.38 -7.32 -6.41
C THR A 180 14.58 -8.53 -5.96
N ILE A 181 13.78 -8.36 -4.92
CA ILE A 181 12.76 -9.31 -4.50
C ILE A 181 11.45 -8.96 -5.22
N GLU A 182 10.84 -9.94 -5.89
CA GLU A 182 9.51 -9.86 -6.48
C GLU A 182 8.56 -10.81 -5.75
N TYR A 183 7.38 -10.36 -5.41
CA TYR A 183 6.29 -11.24 -4.96
C TYR A 183 4.96 -10.83 -5.61
N ALA A 184 4.12 -11.83 -5.93
CA ALA A 184 2.81 -11.58 -6.50
C ALA A 184 1.77 -11.40 -5.38
N VAL A 185 0.87 -10.44 -5.59
CA VAL A 185 -0.30 -10.16 -4.76
C VAL A 185 -1.53 -10.36 -5.64
N GLU A 186 -2.25 -11.45 -5.43
CA GLU A 186 -3.40 -11.83 -6.24
C GLU A 186 -4.70 -11.38 -5.56
N HIS A 187 -5.52 -10.65 -6.28
CA HIS A 187 -6.86 -10.25 -5.86
C HIS A 187 -7.75 -10.01 -7.09
N PRO A 188 -9.08 -10.10 -6.97
CA PRO A 188 -9.98 -9.67 -8.04
C PRO A 188 -9.94 -8.15 -8.20
N ARG A 189 -10.41 -7.66 -9.35
CA ARG A 189 -10.62 -6.23 -9.55
C ARG A 189 -11.56 -5.69 -8.47
N TRP A 190 -11.18 -4.59 -7.84
CA TRP A 190 -11.95 -4.00 -6.75
C TRP A 190 -13.00 -3.02 -7.28
N GLN A 191 -14.00 -2.79 -6.45
CA GLN A 191 -14.95 -1.69 -6.57
C GLN A 191 -14.55 -0.57 -5.62
N ILE A 192 -14.95 0.65 -5.92
CA ILE A 192 -14.66 1.84 -5.13
C ILE A 192 -15.94 2.49 -4.62
N TYR A 193 -15.85 3.13 -3.46
CA TYR A 193 -16.87 4.03 -2.94
C TYR A 193 -16.56 5.45 -3.43
N PRO A 194 -17.54 6.21 -4.01
CA PRO A 194 -17.34 7.60 -4.41
C PRO A 194 -17.00 8.48 -3.20
N VAL A 195 -15.78 9.00 -3.16
CA VAL A 195 -15.30 9.84 -2.06
C VAL A 195 -15.95 11.22 -2.15
N THR A 196 -16.44 11.73 -1.02
CA THR A 196 -17.07 13.06 -0.89
C THR A 196 -16.21 14.03 -0.09
N SER A 197 -15.44 13.54 0.88
CA SER A 197 -14.48 14.35 1.62
C SER A 197 -13.31 13.51 2.15
N HIS A 198 -12.20 14.17 2.46
CA HIS A 198 -11.04 13.54 3.06
C HIS A 198 -10.27 14.51 3.96
N ILE A 199 -9.58 13.98 4.95
CA ILE A 199 -8.65 14.72 5.81
C ILE A 199 -7.43 13.83 6.04
N LEU A 200 -6.23 14.40 5.89
CA LEU A 200 -4.97 13.82 6.35
C LEU A 200 -4.35 14.75 7.39
N GLN A 201 -4.04 14.20 8.56
CA GLN A 201 -3.18 14.84 9.55
C GLN A 201 -2.05 13.88 9.89
N ALA A 202 -0.83 14.16 9.44
CA ALA A 202 0.29 13.28 9.62
C ALA A 202 1.62 14.06 9.69
N ASP A 203 2.53 13.60 10.54
CA ASP A 203 3.89 14.12 10.64
C ASP A 203 4.75 13.53 9.52
N ILE A 204 4.60 14.10 8.32
CA ILE A 204 5.19 13.58 7.08
C ILE A 204 6.70 13.44 7.18
N ALA A 205 7.38 14.44 7.75
CA ALA A 205 8.83 14.43 7.90
C ALA A 205 9.34 13.24 8.73
N ASN A 206 8.68 12.95 9.85
CA ASN A 206 9.07 11.86 10.75
C ASN A 206 8.59 10.47 10.30
N LEU A 207 7.52 10.40 9.49
CA LEU A 207 6.96 9.14 9.02
C LEU A 207 7.66 8.66 7.74
N TYR A 208 7.93 9.59 6.81
CA TYR A 208 8.31 9.26 5.44
C TYR A 208 9.60 9.96 4.98
N GLY A 209 10.08 10.96 5.74
CA GLY A 209 11.28 11.73 5.44
C GLY A 209 10.99 13.14 4.88
N ALA A 210 11.96 14.03 5.06
CA ALA A 210 11.84 15.45 4.70
C ALA A 210 11.61 15.67 3.20
N ALA A 211 12.08 14.78 2.34
CA ALA A 211 11.90 14.87 0.90
C ALA A 211 10.43 14.83 0.45
N PHE A 212 9.55 14.20 1.24
CA PHE A 212 8.12 14.09 0.92
C PHE A 212 7.28 15.27 1.44
N VAL A 213 7.81 16.08 2.36
CA VAL A 213 7.08 17.22 2.96
C VAL A 213 6.53 18.19 1.91
N PRO A 214 7.31 18.66 0.92
CA PRO A 214 6.80 19.64 -0.06
C PRO A 214 5.66 19.11 -0.94
N PHE A 215 5.50 17.79 -1.03
CA PHE A 215 4.52 17.17 -1.91
C PHE A 215 3.28 16.64 -1.20
N ILE A 216 3.33 16.49 0.15
CA ILE A 216 2.24 15.85 0.90
C ILE A 216 1.72 16.76 2.02
N ASP A 217 2.59 17.43 2.77
CA ASP A 217 2.19 18.19 3.97
C ASP A 217 1.42 19.46 3.60
N GLY A 218 0.13 19.49 3.96
CA GLY A 218 -0.77 20.58 3.58
C GLY A 218 -1.13 20.67 2.10
N VAL A 219 -0.70 19.70 1.28
CA VAL A 219 -0.99 19.65 -0.16
C VAL A 219 -2.28 18.88 -0.41
N THR A 220 -3.11 19.38 -1.33
CA THR A 220 -4.31 18.66 -1.78
C THR A 220 -3.89 17.43 -2.59
N PRO A 221 -4.36 16.21 -2.26
CA PRO A 221 -4.08 15.02 -3.05
C PRO A 221 -4.51 15.20 -4.51
N HIS A 222 -3.73 14.63 -5.43
CA HIS A 222 -4.07 14.56 -6.85
C HIS A 222 -5.38 13.78 -7.07
N SER A 223 -5.56 12.69 -6.32
CA SER A 223 -6.80 11.93 -6.26
C SER A 223 -6.96 11.24 -4.90
N VAL A 224 -8.21 10.85 -4.58
CA VAL A 224 -8.52 10.09 -3.36
C VAL A 224 -9.46 8.96 -3.74
N PHE A 225 -9.12 7.73 -3.31
CA PHE A 225 -9.94 6.55 -3.53
C PHE A 225 -10.24 5.84 -2.22
N LEU A 226 -11.42 5.25 -2.17
CA LEU A 226 -11.79 4.31 -1.11
C LEU A 226 -12.21 2.99 -1.77
N ALA A 227 -11.30 2.01 -1.78
CA ALA A 227 -11.59 0.71 -2.35
C ALA A 227 -12.21 -0.22 -1.30
N LYS A 228 -13.20 -1.02 -1.74
CA LYS A 228 -13.85 -2.02 -0.88
C LYS A 228 -12.87 -3.07 -0.38
N GLY A 229 -11.92 -3.47 -1.24
CA GLY A 229 -11.02 -4.59 -0.99
C GLY A 229 -11.65 -5.96 -1.23
N SER A 230 -10.91 -7.01 -0.93
CA SER A 230 -11.30 -8.41 -1.13
C SER A 230 -10.38 -9.36 -0.38
N ALA A 231 -10.62 -10.67 -0.52
CA ALA A 231 -9.61 -11.69 -0.25
C ALA A 231 -8.39 -11.47 -1.13
N VAL A 232 -7.19 -11.62 -0.54
CA VAL A 232 -5.89 -11.48 -1.21
C VAL A 232 -5.00 -12.67 -0.90
N ILE A 233 -4.13 -13.00 -1.84
CA ILE A 233 -3.10 -14.03 -1.71
C ILE A 233 -1.75 -13.42 -2.06
N VAL A 234 -0.81 -13.47 -1.12
CA VAL A 234 0.58 -13.12 -1.36
C VAL A 234 1.39 -14.39 -1.59
N ARG A 235 2.11 -14.44 -2.71
CA ARG A 235 2.94 -15.60 -3.06
C ARG A 235 4.34 -15.49 -2.47
N LYS A 236 5.02 -16.65 -2.31
CA LYS A 236 6.43 -16.66 -1.89
C LYS A 236 7.28 -15.83 -2.85
N PRO A 237 8.25 -15.08 -2.32
CA PRO A 237 9.08 -14.18 -3.12
C PRO A 237 10.01 -14.93 -4.07
N LEU A 238 10.45 -14.21 -5.10
CA LEU A 238 11.55 -14.57 -6.01
C LEU A 238 12.64 -13.51 -5.92
N LYS A 239 13.85 -13.91 -6.29
CA LYS A 239 14.96 -12.98 -6.49
C LYS A 239 15.17 -12.77 -7.99
N ILE A 240 15.18 -11.52 -8.40
CA ILE A 240 15.57 -11.06 -9.74
C ILE A 240 17.03 -10.63 -9.66
N LYS A 241 17.87 -11.14 -10.58
CA LYS A 241 19.31 -10.82 -10.67
C LYS A 241 19.68 -10.59 -12.12
N SER A 242 20.85 -9.93 -12.35
CA SER A 242 21.43 -9.80 -13.69
C SER A 242 21.65 -11.20 -14.32
N GLY A 243 21.19 -11.40 -15.54
CA GLY A 243 21.42 -12.63 -16.30
C GLY A 243 20.41 -13.77 -16.10
N MET A 244 19.23 -13.48 -15.54
CA MET A 244 18.08 -14.41 -15.64
C MET A 244 17.18 -14.05 -16.80
#